data_1bc98eb34c15681b86924e27882bb9b5
#
_entry.id   1bc98eb34c15681b86924e27882bb9b5
#
_cell.length_a   1.000
_cell.length_b   1.000
_cell.length_c   1.000
_cell.angle_alpha   90.00
_cell.angle_beta   90.00
_cell.angle_gamma   90.00
#
_symmetry.space_group_name_H-M   'P 1'
#
loop_
_entity.id
_entity.type
_entity.pdbx_description
1 polymer ?
#
loop_
_entity_poly.entity_id
_entity_poly.type
_entity_poly.pdbx_seq_one_letter_code
_entity_poly.pdbx_strand_id
1 'polypeptide(L)'
;MTKPRTTTVEKAVAKFVRALQERNASLHTIKAYSTDLEQFAAYVGSQGWRDIDHVLIRGYLSSLYERGLSKVSVARSLAALRSLYRWLAQEGEVDQNPAKLVATPKLPKKLPRVPTIEEVNSVLDSQMSDSSAFAERNRAIMELLYGCGIRNSELIGINLDDIRWSNEIILVRGKGKKERYVPFGESAAEAVKSYLPRRQQVMAETKRGTEKALLLNLRGSRLSTRSVGRIVKQVAVSKGLSPDVHPHTLRHAFGTHMLEEGADLRAIQEMLGHERLATTQRYTQLTVKHVMEVYDRTHPHARK
;
A
#
# COMPACT_ATOMS: atom_id res chain seq x y z
N MET A 1 50.86 -2.74 7.65
CA MET A 1 49.68 -2.48 6.75
C MET A 1 48.75 -3.70 6.83
N THR A 2 47.70 -3.60 7.63
CA THR A 2 46.71 -4.67 7.84
C THR A 2 45.85 -4.77 6.58
N LYS A 3 45.80 -5.92 5.92
CA LYS A 3 44.90 -6.21 4.80
C LYS A 3 43.44 -5.93 5.23
N PRO A 4 42.66 -5.16 4.44
CA PRO A 4 41.26 -4.95 4.78
C PRO A 4 40.56 -6.32 4.81
N ARG A 5 39.90 -6.63 5.92
CA ARG A 5 39.07 -7.83 6.07
C ARG A 5 37.98 -7.78 4.99
N THR A 6 38.09 -8.70 4.01
CA THR A 6 37.06 -8.90 2.98
C THR A 6 35.74 -9.21 3.69
N THR A 7 34.84 -8.25 3.71
CA THR A 7 33.48 -8.43 4.25
C THR A 7 32.73 -9.28 3.24
N THR A 8 32.16 -10.42 3.65
CA THR A 8 31.33 -11.23 2.76
C THR A 8 30.09 -10.45 2.35
N VAL A 9 29.52 -10.75 1.19
CA VAL A 9 28.29 -10.11 0.68
C VAL A 9 27.18 -10.15 1.72
N GLU A 10 27.03 -11.25 2.46
CA GLU A 10 26.05 -11.40 3.54
C GLU A 10 26.20 -10.35 4.65
N LYS A 11 27.43 -10.11 5.11
CA LYS A 11 27.67 -9.09 6.15
C LYS A 11 27.31 -7.69 5.70
N ALA A 12 27.51 -7.39 4.43
CA ALA A 12 27.14 -6.11 3.88
C ALA A 12 25.66 -5.93 3.67
N VAL A 13 25.00 -6.98 3.18
CA VAL A 13 23.54 -6.99 3.12
C VAL A 13 22.97 -6.71 4.52
N ALA A 14 23.49 -7.34 5.57
CA ALA A 14 23.04 -7.07 6.93
C ALA A 14 23.27 -5.61 7.38
N LYS A 15 24.45 -5.04 7.06
CA LYS A 15 24.72 -3.62 7.34
C LYS A 15 23.81 -2.68 6.55
N PHE A 16 23.61 -2.96 5.26
CA PHE A 16 22.72 -2.17 4.41
C PHE A 16 21.27 -2.21 4.89
N VAL A 17 20.78 -3.38 5.33
CA VAL A 17 19.43 -3.51 5.89
C VAL A 17 19.28 -2.66 7.16
N ARG A 18 20.29 -2.61 8.04
CA ARG A 18 20.31 -1.69 9.19
C ARG A 18 20.27 -0.22 8.74
N ALA A 19 21.09 0.16 7.77
CA ALA A 19 21.07 1.52 7.23
C ALA A 19 19.71 1.91 6.63
N LEU A 20 18.98 0.97 6.02
CA LEU A 20 17.61 1.19 5.56
C LEU A 20 16.64 1.42 6.73
N GLN A 21 16.81 0.71 7.86
CA GLN A 21 16.02 0.90 9.07
C GLN A 21 16.26 2.28 9.68
N GLU A 22 17.50 2.69 9.82
CA GLU A 22 17.92 4.02 10.33
C GLU A 22 17.36 5.17 9.47
N ARG A 23 17.28 4.98 8.14
CA ARG A 23 16.67 5.94 7.20
C ARG A 23 15.14 5.87 7.16
N ASN A 24 14.51 5.14 8.08
CA ASN A 24 13.06 4.97 8.16
C ASN A 24 12.42 4.44 6.84
N ALA A 25 13.11 3.54 6.13
CA ALA A 25 12.53 2.86 4.99
C ALA A 25 11.31 2.04 5.43
N SER A 26 10.33 1.86 4.54
CA SER A 26 9.13 1.10 4.90
C SER A 26 9.47 -0.36 5.21
N LEU A 27 8.79 -0.97 6.19
CA LEU A 27 8.96 -2.39 6.54
C LEU A 27 8.82 -3.31 5.32
N HIS A 28 7.93 -2.96 4.37
CA HIS A 28 7.79 -3.69 3.11
C HIS A 28 9.02 -3.58 2.22
N THR A 29 9.61 -2.39 2.10
CA THR A 29 10.85 -2.17 1.34
C THR A 29 11.99 -2.95 1.97
N ILE A 30 12.16 -2.85 3.29
CA ILE A 30 13.20 -3.56 4.04
C ILE A 30 13.08 -5.07 3.80
N LYS A 31 11.87 -5.64 4.02
CA LYS A 31 11.63 -7.06 3.83
C LYS A 31 11.87 -7.52 2.39
N ALA A 32 11.39 -6.75 1.40
CA ALA A 32 11.56 -7.10 -0.01
C ALA A 32 13.03 -7.06 -0.43
N TYR A 33 13.75 -6.01 -0.03
CA TYR A 33 15.18 -5.86 -0.35
C TYR A 33 16.05 -6.88 0.40
N SER A 34 15.76 -7.15 1.69
CA SER A 34 16.45 -8.21 2.44
C SER A 34 16.34 -9.55 1.71
N THR A 35 15.11 -9.97 1.39
CA THR A 35 14.88 -11.23 0.67
C THR A 35 15.57 -11.27 -0.69
N ASP A 36 15.49 -10.20 -1.49
CA ASP A 36 16.13 -10.17 -2.82
C ASP A 36 17.67 -10.20 -2.72
N LEU A 37 18.24 -9.50 -1.74
CA LEU A 37 19.70 -9.44 -1.53
C LEU A 37 20.26 -10.69 -0.86
N GLU A 38 19.52 -11.36 0.02
CA GLU A 38 19.85 -12.67 0.58
C GLU A 38 19.93 -13.74 -0.52
N GLN A 39 18.99 -13.72 -1.47
CA GLN A 39 19.03 -14.62 -2.64
C GLN A 39 20.23 -14.33 -3.53
N PHE A 40 20.58 -13.07 -3.72
CA PHE A 40 21.78 -12.69 -4.46
C PHE A 40 23.06 -13.13 -3.74
N ALA A 41 23.15 -12.93 -2.43
CA ALA A 41 24.29 -13.38 -1.62
C ALA A 41 24.47 -14.89 -1.71
N ALA A 42 23.38 -15.66 -1.67
CA ALA A 42 23.42 -17.10 -1.85
C ALA A 42 23.89 -17.52 -3.27
N TYR A 43 23.52 -16.75 -4.31
CA TYR A 43 23.93 -17.00 -5.69
C TYR A 43 25.44 -16.78 -5.91
N VAL A 44 26.00 -15.69 -5.36
CA VAL A 44 27.42 -15.35 -5.53
C VAL A 44 28.36 -16.09 -4.57
N GLY A 45 27.82 -16.70 -3.50
CA GLY A 45 28.59 -17.51 -2.56
C GLY A 45 29.68 -16.74 -1.83
N SER A 46 30.94 -17.21 -1.97
CA SER A 46 32.10 -16.63 -1.29
C SER A 46 32.75 -15.43 -2.01
N GLN A 47 32.21 -15.01 -3.17
CA GLN A 47 32.74 -13.86 -3.89
C GLN A 47 32.63 -12.56 -3.09
N GLY A 48 33.60 -11.67 -3.20
CA GLY A 48 33.52 -10.32 -2.64
C GLY A 48 32.74 -9.39 -3.55
N TRP A 49 32.07 -8.38 -2.99
CA TRP A 49 31.30 -7.40 -3.77
C TRP A 49 32.14 -6.58 -4.77
N ARG A 50 33.46 -6.45 -4.54
CA ARG A 50 34.39 -5.78 -5.47
C ARG A 50 34.62 -6.60 -6.73
N ASP A 51 34.47 -7.92 -6.64
CA ASP A 51 34.69 -8.87 -7.73
C ASP A 51 33.43 -9.13 -8.56
N ILE A 52 32.29 -8.56 -8.13
CA ILE A 52 31.01 -8.71 -8.80
C ILE A 52 30.87 -7.65 -9.88
N ASP A 53 30.82 -8.09 -11.12
CA ASP A 53 30.64 -7.26 -12.30
C ASP A 53 29.17 -7.28 -12.81
N HIS A 54 28.89 -6.52 -13.85
CA HIS A 54 27.60 -6.46 -14.49
C HIS A 54 27.20 -7.75 -15.23
N VAL A 55 28.17 -8.59 -15.61
CA VAL A 55 27.94 -9.86 -16.29
C VAL A 55 27.40 -10.88 -15.29
N LEU A 56 28.01 -10.97 -14.12
CA LEU A 56 27.54 -11.82 -13.03
C LEU A 56 26.13 -11.41 -12.55
N ILE A 57 25.85 -10.09 -12.44
CA ILE A 57 24.52 -9.61 -12.11
C ILE A 57 23.49 -10.03 -13.19
N ARG A 58 23.84 -9.96 -14.48
CA ARG A 58 22.97 -10.45 -15.56
C ARG A 58 22.71 -11.95 -15.43
N GLY A 59 23.73 -12.75 -15.16
CA GLY A 59 23.60 -14.19 -14.91
C GLY A 59 22.63 -14.48 -13.76
N TYR A 60 22.76 -13.76 -12.64
CA TYR A 60 21.81 -13.87 -11.54
C TYR A 60 20.37 -13.53 -11.96
N LEU A 61 20.15 -12.44 -12.69
CA LEU A 61 18.81 -12.09 -13.13
C LEU A 61 18.22 -13.13 -14.09
N SER A 62 19.04 -13.75 -14.93
CA SER A 62 18.63 -14.87 -15.79
C SER A 62 18.20 -16.07 -14.96
N SER A 63 18.95 -16.43 -13.92
CA SER A 63 18.57 -17.52 -13.01
C SER A 63 17.23 -17.28 -12.30
N LEU A 64 16.89 -16.00 -12.01
CA LEU A 64 15.57 -15.67 -11.46
C LEU A 64 14.45 -15.96 -12.46
N TYR A 65 14.66 -15.70 -13.76
CA TYR A 65 13.70 -16.05 -14.82
C TYR A 65 13.54 -17.56 -14.96
N GLU A 66 14.63 -18.32 -14.94
CA GLU A 66 14.63 -19.78 -15.00
C GLU A 66 13.84 -20.39 -13.82
N ARG A 67 13.91 -19.75 -12.66
CA ARG A 67 13.13 -20.10 -11.47
C ARG A 67 11.66 -19.64 -11.55
N GLY A 68 11.21 -19.07 -12.65
CA GLY A 68 9.82 -18.65 -12.87
C GLY A 68 9.41 -17.33 -12.22
N LEU A 69 10.36 -16.48 -11.78
CA LEU A 69 10.01 -15.20 -11.21
C LEU A 69 9.48 -14.22 -12.27
N SER A 70 8.48 -13.44 -11.89
CA SER A 70 7.89 -12.42 -12.77
C SER A 70 8.88 -11.30 -13.10
N LYS A 71 8.72 -10.66 -14.28
CA LYS A 71 9.51 -9.48 -14.70
C LYS A 71 9.52 -8.38 -13.63
N VAL A 72 8.40 -8.20 -12.91
CA VAL A 72 8.29 -7.21 -11.82
C VAL A 72 9.21 -7.58 -10.64
N SER A 73 9.26 -8.87 -10.26
CA SER A 73 10.13 -9.36 -9.20
C SER A 73 11.61 -9.22 -9.57
N VAL A 74 11.96 -9.57 -10.80
CA VAL A 74 13.35 -9.41 -11.32
C VAL A 74 13.74 -7.93 -11.35
N ALA A 75 12.87 -7.04 -11.80
CA ALA A 75 13.14 -5.60 -11.80
C ALA A 75 13.32 -5.05 -10.37
N ARG A 76 12.55 -5.55 -9.39
CA ARG A 76 12.70 -5.20 -7.98
C ARG A 76 14.04 -5.67 -7.43
N SER A 77 14.45 -6.89 -7.73
CA SER A 77 15.74 -7.44 -7.31
C SER A 77 16.91 -6.61 -7.86
N LEU A 78 16.86 -6.22 -9.15
CA LEU A 78 17.84 -5.29 -9.72
C LEU A 78 17.83 -3.93 -9.02
N ALA A 79 16.67 -3.40 -8.64
CA ALA A 79 16.58 -2.15 -7.91
C ALA A 79 17.20 -2.27 -6.50
N ALA A 80 17.03 -3.41 -5.82
CA ALA A 80 17.66 -3.70 -4.54
C ALA A 80 19.19 -3.73 -4.67
N LEU A 81 19.73 -4.40 -5.70
CA LEU A 81 21.17 -4.42 -6.00
C LEU A 81 21.71 -3.02 -6.29
N ARG A 82 21.01 -2.23 -7.12
CA ARG A 82 21.41 -0.84 -7.40
C ARG A 82 21.45 0.01 -6.14
N SER A 83 20.53 -0.23 -5.21
CA SER A 83 20.46 0.49 -3.94
C SER A 83 21.59 0.07 -2.99
N LEU A 84 21.88 -1.22 -2.90
CA LEU A 84 23.01 -1.77 -2.14
C LEU A 84 24.34 -1.19 -2.64
N TYR A 85 24.62 -1.29 -3.94
CA TYR A 85 25.87 -0.77 -4.50
C TYR A 85 26.02 0.74 -4.43
N ARG A 86 24.91 1.48 -4.48
CA ARG A 86 24.94 2.93 -4.20
C ARG A 86 25.36 3.23 -2.77
N TRP A 87 24.84 2.47 -1.82
CA TRP A 87 25.22 2.60 -0.43
C TRP A 87 26.68 2.20 -0.20
N LEU A 88 27.13 1.09 -0.79
CA LEU A 88 28.55 0.66 -0.72
C LEU A 88 29.51 1.70 -1.29
N ALA A 89 29.13 2.38 -2.38
CA ALA A 89 29.93 3.46 -2.94
C ALA A 89 29.97 4.70 -1.99
N GLN A 90 28.88 4.98 -1.28
CA GLN A 90 28.84 6.04 -0.25
C GLN A 90 29.71 5.73 0.96
N GLU A 91 29.84 4.44 1.32
CA GLU A 91 30.71 3.95 2.39
C GLU A 91 32.19 3.80 1.94
N GLY A 92 32.51 4.10 0.68
CA GLY A 92 33.87 3.94 0.13
C GLY A 92 34.33 2.48 -0.07
N GLU A 93 33.38 1.55 -0.04
CA GLU A 93 33.68 0.10 -0.18
C GLU A 93 33.88 -0.31 -1.65
N VAL A 94 33.27 0.40 -2.60
CA VAL A 94 33.40 0.21 -4.05
C VAL A 94 33.47 1.54 -4.79
N ASP A 95 34.20 1.58 -5.90
CA ASP A 95 34.33 2.80 -6.71
C ASP A 95 33.15 2.99 -7.66
N GLN A 96 32.55 1.89 -8.12
CA GLN A 96 31.51 1.90 -9.13
C GLN A 96 30.31 1.02 -8.72
N ASN A 97 29.18 1.28 -9.35
CA ASN A 97 27.96 0.49 -9.17
C ASN A 97 27.72 -0.37 -10.41
N PRO A 98 28.12 -1.65 -10.42
CA PRO A 98 28.00 -2.51 -11.59
C PRO A 98 26.52 -2.78 -11.97
N ALA A 99 25.60 -2.70 -11.02
CA ALA A 99 24.18 -2.89 -11.27
C ALA A 99 23.57 -1.75 -12.12
N LYS A 100 24.21 -0.59 -12.23
CA LYS A 100 23.76 0.50 -13.14
C LYS A 100 23.92 0.12 -14.62
N LEU A 101 24.91 -0.71 -14.95
CA LEU A 101 25.18 -1.15 -16.31
C LEU A 101 24.21 -2.23 -16.82
N VAL A 102 23.41 -2.79 -15.94
CA VAL A 102 22.40 -3.80 -16.30
C VAL A 102 21.08 -3.11 -16.64
N ALA A 103 20.52 -3.40 -17.80
CA ALA A 103 19.24 -2.83 -18.23
C ALA A 103 18.07 -3.33 -17.37
N THR A 104 17.16 -2.42 -17.03
CA THR A 104 15.94 -2.83 -16.33
C THR A 104 15.02 -3.61 -17.27
N PRO A 105 14.46 -4.76 -16.85
CA PRO A 105 13.50 -5.49 -17.65
C PRO A 105 12.33 -4.59 -18.10
N LYS A 106 11.99 -4.63 -19.40
CA LYS A 106 10.81 -3.92 -19.91
C LYS A 106 9.55 -4.55 -19.29
N LEU A 107 8.88 -3.80 -18.42
CA LEU A 107 7.61 -4.23 -17.84
C LEU A 107 6.49 -4.00 -18.84
N PRO A 108 5.55 -4.94 -18.97
CA PRO A 108 4.36 -4.69 -19.76
C PRO A 108 3.58 -3.52 -19.15
N LYS A 109 3.29 -2.50 -19.96
CA LYS A 109 2.39 -1.42 -19.57
C LYS A 109 0.96 -1.98 -19.61
N LYS A 110 0.53 -2.71 -18.57
CA LYS A 110 -0.91 -2.94 -18.37
C LYS A 110 -1.49 -1.60 -17.91
N LEU A 111 -2.28 -0.96 -18.75
CA LEU A 111 -3.18 0.09 -18.28
C LEU A 111 -4.19 -0.62 -17.36
N PRO A 112 -4.23 -0.29 -16.06
CA PRO A 112 -5.23 -0.88 -15.18
C PRO A 112 -6.61 -0.45 -15.70
N ARG A 113 -7.51 -1.41 -15.92
CA ARG A 113 -8.91 -1.08 -16.18
C ARG A 113 -9.47 -0.47 -14.89
N VAL A 114 -9.88 0.78 -14.98
CA VAL A 114 -10.64 1.45 -13.92
C VAL A 114 -12.09 1.01 -14.08
N PRO A 115 -12.73 0.42 -13.06
CA PRO A 115 -14.17 0.12 -13.13
C PRO A 115 -14.95 1.42 -13.26
N THR A 116 -16.07 1.43 -13.99
CA THR A 116 -16.92 2.62 -14.14
C THR A 116 -17.66 2.94 -12.84
N ILE A 117 -18.26 4.13 -12.77
CA ILE A 117 -19.09 4.54 -11.61
C ILE A 117 -20.22 3.54 -11.41
N GLU A 118 -20.91 3.13 -12.49
CA GLU A 118 -22.02 2.18 -12.45
C GLU A 118 -21.55 0.80 -11.98
N GLU A 119 -20.38 0.34 -12.45
CA GLU A 119 -19.78 -0.92 -12.02
C GLU A 119 -19.47 -0.90 -10.51
N VAL A 120 -18.92 0.19 -9.98
CA VAL A 120 -18.63 0.32 -8.55
C VAL A 120 -19.93 0.41 -7.75
N ASN A 121 -20.88 1.24 -8.19
CA ASN A 121 -22.16 1.42 -7.52
C ASN A 121 -22.94 0.12 -7.47
N SER A 122 -22.97 -0.67 -8.55
CA SER A 122 -23.63 -1.98 -8.57
C SER A 122 -23.09 -2.94 -7.50
N VAL A 123 -21.82 -2.82 -7.15
CA VAL A 123 -21.19 -3.62 -6.08
C VAL A 123 -21.53 -3.09 -4.71
N LEU A 124 -21.54 -1.77 -4.53
CA LEU A 124 -21.76 -1.12 -3.23
C LEU A 124 -23.25 -1.11 -2.84
N ASP A 125 -24.17 -0.89 -3.78
CA ASP A 125 -25.62 -0.83 -3.54
C ASP A 125 -26.27 -2.20 -3.48
N SER A 126 -25.65 -3.21 -4.10
CA SER A 126 -26.21 -4.56 -4.02
C SER A 126 -26.15 -5.06 -2.58
N GLN A 127 -27.30 -5.48 -2.04
CA GLN A 127 -27.33 -6.20 -0.78
C GLN A 127 -26.25 -7.27 -0.85
N MET A 128 -25.28 -7.19 0.07
CA MET A 128 -24.29 -8.24 0.22
C MET A 128 -25.06 -9.49 0.64
N SER A 129 -25.61 -10.23 -0.33
CA SER A 129 -26.23 -11.55 -0.14
C SER A 129 -25.19 -12.58 0.26
N ASP A 130 -24.29 -12.14 1.12
CA ASP A 130 -23.22 -12.96 1.58
C ASP A 130 -23.67 -13.62 2.88
N SER A 131 -23.83 -14.94 2.81
CA SER A 131 -23.84 -15.81 4.00
C SER A 131 -22.53 -15.70 4.78
N SER A 132 -21.65 -14.74 4.45
CA SER A 132 -20.44 -14.50 5.20
C SER A 132 -20.77 -13.81 6.51
N ALA A 133 -20.28 -14.37 7.62
CA ALA A 133 -20.42 -13.83 8.97
C ALA A 133 -19.89 -12.37 9.13
N PHE A 134 -19.48 -11.73 8.04
CA PHE A 134 -18.86 -10.39 7.99
C PHE A 134 -19.27 -9.57 6.76
N ALA A 135 -20.49 -9.75 6.26
CA ALA A 135 -21.02 -8.98 5.13
C ALA A 135 -20.90 -7.47 5.38
N GLU A 136 -21.33 -6.98 6.55
CA GLU A 136 -21.29 -5.58 6.94
C GLU A 136 -19.85 -5.03 6.99
N ARG A 137 -18.89 -5.81 7.51
CA ARG A 137 -17.47 -5.43 7.48
C ARG A 137 -16.94 -5.31 6.06
N ASN A 138 -17.29 -6.28 5.21
CA ASN A 138 -16.82 -6.31 3.83
C ASN A 138 -17.37 -5.11 3.05
N ARG A 139 -18.64 -4.74 3.29
CA ARG A 139 -19.24 -3.51 2.77
C ARG A 139 -18.50 -2.27 3.28
N ALA A 140 -18.25 -2.16 4.58
CA ALA A 140 -17.50 -1.04 5.14
C ALA A 140 -16.08 -0.93 4.55
N ILE A 141 -15.41 -2.05 4.26
CA ILE A 141 -14.10 -2.06 3.58
C ILE A 141 -14.20 -1.46 2.17
N MET A 142 -15.21 -1.86 1.39
CA MET A 142 -15.39 -1.38 0.02
C MET A 142 -15.72 0.11 0.00
N GLU A 143 -16.66 0.54 0.83
CA GLU A 143 -17.06 1.93 0.99
C GLU A 143 -15.90 2.83 1.45
N LEU A 144 -15.12 2.42 2.42
CA LEU A 144 -13.96 3.18 2.88
C LEU A 144 -12.85 3.29 1.82
N LEU A 145 -12.60 2.22 1.05
CA LEU A 145 -11.58 2.25 0.01
C LEU A 145 -11.99 3.14 -1.16
N TYR A 146 -13.24 3.07 -1.59
CA TYR A 146 -13.75 3.86 -2.70
C TYR A 146 -14.21 5.25 -2.22
N GLY A 147 -15.05 5.33 -1.21
CA GLY A 147 -15.62 6.58 -0.73
C GLY A 147 -14.60 7.55 -0.11
N CYS A 148 -13.56 7.05 0.55
CA CYS A 148 -12.52 7.90 1.13
C CYS A 148 -11.22 7.92 0.32
N GLY A 149 -11.09 7.10 -0.72
CA GLY A 149 -9.88 7.00 -1.54
C GLY A 149 -8.60 6.66 -0.78
N ILE A 150 -8.69 5.99 0.37
CA ILE A 150 -7.54 5.71 1.26
C ILE A 150 -6.73 4.51 0.78
N ARG A 151 -5.44 4.45 1.19
CA ARG A 151 -4.58 3.30 0.91
C ARG A 151 -4.98 2.11 1.77
N ASN A 152 -4.77 0.89 1.26
CA ASN A 152 -5.03 -0.34 2.02
C ASN A 152 -4.31 -0.36 3.40
N SER A 153 -3.07 0.12 3.46
CA SER A 153 -2.33 0.23 4.72
C SER A 153 -2.91 1.29 5.66
N GLU A 154 -3.46 2.36 5.14
CA GLU A 154 -4.16 3.40 5.90
C GLU A 154 -5.47 2.85 6.45
N LEU A 155 -6.25 2.15 5.62
CA LEU A 155 -7.53 1.51 6.01
C LEU A 155 -7.36 0.60 7.23
N ILE A 156 -6.40 -0.32 7.19
CA ILE A 156 -6.17 -1.22 8.32
C ILE A 156 -5.63 -0.51 9.56
N GLY A 157 -5.03 0.68 9.38
CA GLY A 157 -4.51 1.50 10.46
C GLY A 157 -5.57 2.25 11.26
N ILE A 158 -6.80 2.38 10.75
CA ILE A 158 -7.88 3.13 11.38
C ILE A 158 -8.28 2.49 12.72
N ASN A 159 -8.39 3.33 13.75
CA ASN A 159 -8.99 2.99 15.04
C ASN A 159 -10.39 3.62 15.14
N LEU A 160 -11.19 3.17 16.10
CA LEU A 160 -12.50 3.78 16.37
C LEU A 160 -12.38 5.27 16.71
N ASP A 161 -11.35 5.63 17.50
CA ASP A 161 -11.10 7.01 17.96
C ASP A 161 -10.63 7.95 16.80
N ASP A 162 -10.29 7.41 15.63
CA ASP A 162 -9.87 8.21 14.47
C ASP A 162 -11.06 8.77 13.68
N ILE A 163 -12.29 8.30 13.97
CA ILE A 163 -13.51 8.72 13.27
C ILE A 163 -14.13 9.90 13.99
N ARG A 164 -14.29 11.01 13.29
CA ARG A 164 -14.97 12.22 13.75
C ARG A 164 -16.35 12.31 13.13
N TRP A 165 -17.32 11.64 13.74
CA TRP A 165 -18.70 11.49 13.24
C TRP A 165 -19.40 12.82 12.98
N SER A 166 -19.22 13.81 13.89
CA SER A 166 -19.84 15.14 13.78
C SER A 166 -19.27 16.00 12.64
N ASN A 167 -18.07 15.68 12.20
CA ASN A 167 -17.36 16.43 11.15
C ASN A 167 -17.25 15.63 9.85
N GLU A 168 -17.75 14.40 9.83
CA GLU A 168 -17.69 13.47 8.68
C GLU A 168 -16.28 13.29 8.11
N ILE A 169 -15.28 13.15 8.99
CA ILE A 169 -13.87 12.96 8.62
C ILE A 169 -13.22 11.82 9.38
N ILE A 170 -12.24 11.20 8.75
CA ILE A 170 -11.39 10.16 9.36
C ILE A 170 -9.95 10.63 9.35
N LEU A 171 -9.27 10.48 10.49
CA LEU A 171 -7.82 10.62 10.59
C LEU A 171 -7.13 9.38 10.04
N VAL A 172 -6.34 9.53 8.97
CA VAL A 172 -5.54 8.45 8.39
C VAL A 172 -4.05 8.73 8.53
N ARG A 173 -3.30 7.65 8.77
CA ARG A 173 -1.85 7.70 8.98
C ARG A 173 -1.13 7.05 7.80
N GLY A 174 -0.37 7.86 7.06
CA GLY A 174 0.41 7.45 5.90
C GLY A 174 1.85 7.06 6.25
N LYS A 175 2.66 6.90 5.20
CA LYS A 175 4.10 6.63 5.31
C LYS A 175 4.82 7.75 6.08
N GLY A 176 5.74 7.39 6.96
CA GLY A 176 6.49 8.34 7.78
C GLY A 176 5.68 8.98 8.91
N LYS A 177 4.60 8.34 9.35
CA LYS A 177 3.68 8.84 10.40
C LYS A 177 3.00 10.17 10.02
N LYS A 178 2.95 10.51 8.74
CA LYS A 178 2.20 11.67 8.27
C LYS A 178 0.71 11.41 8.42
N GLU A 179 0.02 12.35 9.06
CA GLU A 179 -1.42 12.28 9.32
C GLU A 179 -2.16 13.25 8.39
N ARG A 180 -3.36 12.84 7.95
CA ARG A 180 -4.31 13.72 7.26
C ARG A 180 -5.73 13.32 7.58
N TYR A 181 -6.63 14.27 7.49
CA TYR A 181 -8.07 14.00 7.49
C TYR A 181 -8.54 13.71 6.07
N VAL A 182 -9.45 12.76 5.93
CA VAL A 182 -10.14 12.45 4.67
C VAL A 182 -11.64 12.55 4.88
N PRO A 183 -12.40 12.99 3.87
CA PRO A 183 -13.85 12.96 3.90
C PRO A 183 -14.38 11.55 4.17
N PHE A 184 -15.50 11.47 4.86
CA PHE A 184 -16.17 10.25 5.27
C PHE A 184 -17.64 10.40 4.94
N GLY A 185 -17.98 10.23 3.66
CA GLY A 185 -19.33 10.44 3.16
C GLY A 185 -20.37 9.53 3.80
N GLU A 186 -21.65 9.90 3.62
CA GLU A 186 -22.80 9.26 4.27
C GLU A 186 -22.84 7.74 4.05
N SER A 187 -22.65 7.25 2.82
CA SER A 187 -22.64 5.82 2.49
C SER A 187 -21.59 5.04 3.28
N ALA A 188 -20.38 5.60 3.39
CA ALA A 188 -19.30 5.00 4.16
C ALA A 188 -19.61 5.03 5.67
N ALA A 189 -20.22 6.13 6.16
CA ALA A 189 -20.64 6.26 7.55
C ALA A 189 -21.70 5.22 7.92
N GLU A 190 -22.73 5.04 7.09
CA GLU A 190 -23.75 4.02 7.27
C GLU A 190 -23.17 2.60 7.25
N ALA A 191 -22.28 2.30 6.30
CA ALA A 191 -21.65 0.99 6.21
C ALA A 191 -20.83 0.67 7.47
N VAL A 192 -20.09 1.66 7.98
CA VAL A 192 -19.35 1.48 9.24
C VAL A 192 -20.29 1.33 10.42
N LYS A 193 -21.33 2.18 10.56
CA LYS A 193 -22.33 2.06 11.63
C LYS A 193 -22.99 0.67 11.64
N SER A 194 -23.35 0.15 10.46
CA SER A 194 -23.94 -1.18 10.32
C SER A 194 -22.99 -2.31 10.75
N TYR A 195 -21.69 -2.12 10.60
CA TYR A 195 -20.69 -3.10 11.03
C TYR A 195 -20.40 -3.06 12.54
N LEU A 196 -20.56 -1.93 13.23
CA LEU A 196 -20.16 -1.79 14.65
C LEU A 196 -20.79 -2.84 15.58
N PRO A 197 -22.08 -3.21 15.47
CA PRO A 197 -22.67 -4.26 16.31
C PRO A 197 -21.95 -5.60 16.15
N ARG A 198 -21.67 -6.02 14.89
CA ARG A 198 -20.92 -7.26 14.63
C ARG A 198 -19.51 -7.21 15.19
N ARG A 199 -18.84 -6.05 15.09
CA ARG A 199 -17.54 -5.83 15.70
C ARG A 199 -17.58 -6.04 17.22
N GLN A 200 -18.57 -5.47 17.90
CA GLN A 200 -18.74 -5.64 19.36
C GLN A 200 -18.96 -7.11 19.73
N GLN A 201 -19.77 -7.83 18.97
CA GLN A 201 -19.99 -9.26 19.15
C GLN A 201 -18.69 -10.05 19.04
N VAL A 202 -17.89 -9.82 18.01
CA VAL A 202 -16.57 -10.47 17.82
C VAL A 202 -15.63 -10.19 18.99
N MET A 203 -15.63 -8.95 19.51
CA MET A 203 -14.83 -8.58 20.68
C MET A 203 -15.25 -9.35 21.92
N ALA A 204 -16.55 -9.50 22.15
CA ALA A 204 -17.09 -10.27 23.27
C ALA A 204 -16.74 -11.77 23.15
N GLU A 205 -17.00 -12.37 21.98
CA GLU A 205 -16.72 -13.77 21.70
C GLU A 205 -15.21 -14.13 21.89
N THR A 206 -14.32 -13.21 21.48
CA THR A 206 -12.87 -13.45 21.51
C THR A 206 -12.18 -12.95 22.78
N LYS A 207 -12.94 -12.35 23.73
CA LYS A 207 -12.42 -11.73 24.95
C LYS A 207 -11.29 -10.71 24.73
N ARG A 208 -11.33 -9.99 23.58
CA ARG A 208 -10.33 -8.98 23.20
C ARG A 208 -10.82 -7.55 23.37
N GLY A 209 -11.40 -7.24 24.51
CA GLY A 209 -12.05 -5.95 24.80
C GLY A 209 -11.20 -4.68 24.64
N THR A 210 -9.88 -4.79 24.47
CA THR A 210 -8.95 -3.65 24.34
C THR A 210 -8.50 -3.33 22.91
N GLU A 211 -8.93 -4.11 21.88
CA GLU A 211 -8.52 -3.83 20.49
C GLU A 211 -9.23 -2.58 19.95
N LYS A 212 -8.45 -1.56 19.61
CA LYS A 212 -8.95 -0.28 19.11
C LYS A 212 -9.22 -0.28 17.60
N ALA A 213 -8.72 -1.26 16.85
CA ALA A 213 -8.86 -1.30 15.40
C ALA A 213 -10.32 -1.25 14.98
N LEU A 214 -10.62 -0.44 13.97
CA LEU A 214 -11.94 -0.41 13.35
C LEU A 214 -12.29 -1.78 12.75
N LEU A 215 -11.40 -2.34 11.91
CA LEU A 215 -11.64 -3.57 11.15
C LEU A 215 -10.98 -4.78 11.80
N LEU A 216 -11.79 -5.78 12.15
CA LEU A 216 -11.35 -6.99 12.83
C LEU A 216 -11.41 -8.23 11.93
N ASN A 217 -10.51 -9.17 12.21
CA ASN A 217 -10.60 -10.53 11.69
C ASN A 217 -11.46 -11.42 12.63
N LEU A 218 -11.67 -12.69 12.25
CA LEU A 218 -12.43 -13.67 13.04
C LEU A 218 -11.92 -13.91 14.46
N ARG A 219 -10.63 -13.58 14.71
CA ARG A 219 -9.99 -13.76 16.01
C ARG A 219 -10.01 -12.49 16.88
N GLY A 220 -10.80 -11.49 16.49
CA GLY A 220 -10.88 -10.21 17.20
C GLY A 220 -9.63 -9.34 17.10
N SER A 221 -8.67 -9.65 16.24
CA SER A 221 -7.47 -8.84 16.00
C SER A 221 -7.63 -7.98 14.76
N ARG A 222 -6.83 -6.91 14.67
CA ARG A 222 -6.74 -6.04 13.49
C ARG A 222 -6.59 -6.81 12.19
N LEU A 223 -7.34 -6.41 11.17
CA LEU A 223 -7.27 -7.01 9.85
C LEU A 223 -5.92 -6.71 9.17
N SER A 224 -5.42 -7.62 8.34
CA SER A 224 -4.19 -7.40 7.58
C SER A 224 -4.47 -6.87 6.17
N THR A 225 -3.50 -6.18 5.56
CA THR A 225 -3.58 -5.72 4.16
C THR A 225 -3.82 -6.87 3.17
N ARG A 226 -3.24 -8.06 3.45
CA ARG A 226 -3.46 -9.28 2.64
C ARG A 226 -4.91 -9.74 2.73
N SER A 227 -5.50 -9.71 3.93
CA SER A 227 -6.90 -10.08 4.14
C SER A 227 -7.84 -9.13 3.42
N VAL A 228 -7.60 -7.81 3.50
CA VAL A 228 -8.38 -6.80 2.75
C VAL A 228 -8.28 -7.06 1.25
N GLY A 229 -7.08 -7.29 0.70
CA GLY A 229 -6.93 -7.58 -0.73
C GLY A 229 -7.73 -8.82 -1.18
N ARG A 230 -7.76 -9.88 -0.35
CA ARG A 230 -8.56 -11.08 -0.61
C ARG A 230 -10.06 -10.80 -0.54
N ILE A 231 -10.52 -10.04 0.45
CA ILE A 231 -11.93 -9.65 0.61
C ILE A 231 -12.38 -8.83 -0.60
N VAL A 232 -11.65 -7.79 -0.97
CA VAL A 232 -11.98 -6.94 -2.14
C VAL A 232 -12.09 -7.78 -3.41
N LYS A 233 -11.14 -8.69 -3.64
CA LYS A 233 -11.20 -9.59 -4.81
C LYS A 233 -12.42 -10.51 -4.76
N GLN A 234 -12.73 -11.10 -3.61
CA GLN A 234 -13.90 -11.98 -3.46
C GLN A 234 -15.20 -11.22 -3.72
N VAL A 235 -15.37 -10.03 -3.12
CA VAL A 235 -16.55 -9.19 -3.33
C VAL A 235 -16.66 -8.76 -4.80
N ALA A 236 -15.57 -8.30 -5.42
CA ALA A 236 -15.56 -7.91 -6.82
C ALA A 236 -16.02 -9.05 -7.74
N VAL A 237 -15.44 -10.24 -7.58
CA VAL A 237 -15.78 -11.41 -8.40
C VAL A 237 -17.21 -11.87 -8.16
N SER A 238 -17.70 -11.92 -6.92
CA SER A 238 -19.09 -12.33 -6.60
C SER A 238 -20.14 -11.40 -7.21
N LYS A 239 -19.76 -10.17 -7.55
CA LYS A 239 -20.62 -9.14 -8.15
C LYS A 239 -20.33 -8.91 -9.66
N GLY A 240 -19.59 -9.81 -10.29
CA GLY A 240 -19.31 -9.77 -11.72
C GLY A 240 -18.22 -8.78 -12.17
N LEU A 241 -17.51 -8.14 -11.23
CA LEU A 241 -16.35 -7.33 -11.59
C LEU A 241 -15.14 -8.19 -11.96
N SER A 242 -14.20 -7.57 -12.68
CA SER A 242 -12.93 -8.20 -13.01
C SER A 242 -12.19 -8.72 -11.77
N PRO A 243 -11.58 -9.92 -11.82
CA PRO A 243 -10.73 -10.44 -10.75
C PRO A 243 -9.45 -9.61 -10.51
N ASP A 244 -9.16 -8.65 -11.41
CA ASP A 244 -8.04 -7.71 -11.28
C ASP A 244 -8.38 -6.52 -10.35
N VAL A 245 -9.64 -6.41 -9.87
CA VAL A 245 -10.02 -5.39 -8.89
C VAL A 245 -9.37 -5.67 -7.54
N HIS A 246 -8.67 -4.69 -7.03
CA HIS A 246 -7.95 -4.73 -5.76
C HIS A 246 -8.01 -3.35 -5.07
N PRO A 247 -7.56 -3.19 -3.81
CA PRO A 247 -7.67 -1.91 -3.09
C PRO A 247 -7.10 -0.70 -3.83
N HIS A 248 -6.00 -0.85 -4.56
CA HIS A 248 -5.45 0.25 -5.36
C HIS A 248 -6.32 0.62 -6.57
N THR A 249 -7.03 -0.36 -7.16
CA THR A 249 -7.98 -0.11 -8.24
C THR A 249 -9.13 0.77 -7.77
N LEU A 250 -9.72 0.48 -6.60
CA LEU A 250 -10.80 1.28 -6.02
C LEU A 250 -10.34 2.70 -5.69
N ARG A 251 -9.16 2.85 -5.11
CA ARG A 251 -8.58 4.17 -4.86
C ARG A 251 -8.27 4.92 -6.16
N HIS A 252 -7.86 4.24 -7.22
CA HIS A 252 -7.65 4.86 -8.53
C HIS A 252 -8.98 5.29 -9.14
N ALA A 253 -10.01 4.45 -9.03
CA ALA A 253 -11.38 4.78 -9.43
C ALA A 253 -11.89 6.03 -8.69
N PHE A 254 -11.72 6.13 -7.37
CA PHE A 254 -12.03 7.35 -6.60
C PHE A 254 -11.43 8.60 -7.27
N GLY A 255 -10.10 8.60 -7.53
CA GLY A 255 -9.44 9.78 -8.10
C GLY A 255 -9.89 10.09 -9.53
N THR A 256 -10.14 9.05 -10.35
CA THR A 256 -10.60 9.20 -11.74
C THR A 256 -12.03 9.74 -11.77
N HIS A 257 -12.95 9.15 -11.02
CA HIS A 257 -14.36 9.55 -11.02
C HIS A 257 -14.54 10.96 -10.46
N MET A 258 -13.83 11.33 -9.38
CA MET A 258 -13.87 12.72 -8.90
C MET A 258 -13.39 13.72 -9.95
N LEU A 259 -12.35 13.36 -10.74
CA LEU A 259 -11.86 14.22 -11.80
C LEU A 259 -12.88 14.33 -12.94
N GLU A 260 -13.55 13.24 -13.32
CA GLU A 260 -14.62 13.20 -14.32
C GLU A 260 -15.82 14.04 -13.89
N GLU A 261 -16.14 14.06 -12.59
CA GLU A 261 -17.21 14.88 -11.99
C GLU A 261 -16.76 16.34 -11.71
N GLY A 262 -15.58 16.74 -12.19
CA GLY A 262 -15.13 18.12 -12.18
C GLY A 262 -14.44 18.56 -10.89
N ALA A 263 -13.95 17.64 -10.06
CA ALA A 263 -13.09 18.02 -8.95
C ALA A 263 -11.75 18.57 -9.44
N ASP A 264 -11.24 19.59 -8.78
CA ASP A 264 -9.91 20.09 -9.10
C ASP A 264 -8.82 19.09 -8.68
N LEU A 265 -7.77 19.00 -9.51
CA LEU A 265 -6.69 18.03 -9.32
C LEU A 265 -5.97 18.22 -7.98
N ARG A 266 -5.92 19.46 -7.46
CA ARG A 266 -5.25 19.75 -6.19
C ARG A 266 -6.02 19.19 -5.00
N ALA A 267 -7.36 19.36 -4.99
CA ALA A 267 -8.21 18.76 -3.96
C ALA A 267 -8.09 17.23 -3.97
N ILE A 268 -8.12 16.61 -5.16
CA ILE A 268 -7.92 15.16 -5.30
C ILE A 268 -6.55 14.73 -4.74
N GLN A 269 -5.48 15.45 -5.05
CA GLN A 269 -4.13 15.14 -4.57
C GLN A 269 -4.01 15.29 -3.06
N GLU A 270 -4.68 16.26 -2.45
CA GLU A 270 -4.74 16.47 -1.00
C GLU A 270 -5.48 15.31 -0.33
N MET A 271 -6.67 14.91 -0.82
CA MET A 271 -7.41 13.75 -0.33
C MET A 271 -6.59 12.46 -0.43
N LEU A 272 -5.93 12.27 -1.56
CA LEU A 272 -5.09 11.09 -1.79
C LEU A 272 -3.76 11.14 -1.02
N GLY A 273 -3.28 12.29 -0.55
CA GLY A 273 -2.01 12.43 0.16
C GLY A 273 -0.81 12.07 -0.73
N HIS A 274 -0.66 12.76 -1.88
CA HIS A 274 0.48 12.61 -2.78
C HIS A 274 1.68 13.42 -2.26
N GLU A 275 2.83 12.77 -2.07
CA GLU A 275 4.04 13.34 -1.43
C GLU A 275 4.70 14.51 -2.20
N ARG A 276 4.47 14.67 -3.50
CA ARG A 276 5.24 15.62 -4.33
C ARG A 276 4.81 17.09 -4.22
N LEU A 277 3.69 17.38 -3.54
CA LEU A 277 3.21 18.76 -3.31
C LEU A 277 3.04 19.12 -1.84
N ALA A 278 3.27 18.18 -0.93
CA ALA A 278 3.23 18.41 0.51
C ALA A 278 4.54 19.05 1.01
N THR A 279 4.83 20.28 0.59
CA THR A 279 5.49 21.20 1.50
C THR A 279 4.56 21.36 2.70
N THR A 280 5.09 21.14 3.87
CA THR A 280 4.54 21.18 5.23
C THR A 280 3.44 22.25 5.45
N GLN A 281 2.35 22.20 4.70
CA GLN A 281 1.17 22.98 5.03
C GLN A 281 0.43 22.25 6.14
N ARG A 282 0.43 22.85 7.34
CA ARG A 282 -0.47 22.49 8.42
C ARG A 282 -1.88 22.45 7.83
N TYR A 283 -2.57 21.31 7.95
CA TYR A 283 -3.99 21.22 7.63
C TYR A 283 -4.73 22.21 8.53
N THR A 284 -5.07 23.37 7.97
CA THR A 284 -5.91 24.36 8.63
C THR A 284 -7.37 23.92 8.50
N GLN A 285 -8.23 24.40 9.38
CA GLN A 285 -9.68 24.16 9.26
C GLN A 285 -10.24 24.59 7.91
N LEU A 286 -9.68 25.65 7.31
CA LEU A 286 -10.05 26.12 5.97
C LEU A 286 -9.75 25.10 4.87
N THR A 287 -8.61 24.41 4.96
CA THR A 287 -8.24 23.36 3.98
C THR A 287 -9.19 22.16 4.08
N VAL A 288 -9.54 21.73 5.31
CA VAL A 288 -10.49 20.61 5.52
C VAL A 288 -11.87 20.99 4.98
N LYS A 289 -12.35 22.20 5.24
CA LYS A 289 -13.66 22.68 4.75
C LYS A 289 -13.72 22.68 3.22
N HIS A 290 -12.69 23.21 2.55
CA HIS A 290 -12.61 23.21 1.09
C HIS A 290 -12.61 21.79 0.50
N VAL A 291 -11.85 20.88 1.11
CA VAL A 291 -11.79 19.48 0.69
C VAL A 291 -13.15 18.79 0.83
N MET A 292 -13.89 19.09 1.90
CA MET A 292 -15.27 18.59 2.12
C MET A 292 -16.23 19.14 1.06
N GLU A 293 -16.20 20.44 0.79
CA GLU A 293 -17.06 21.08 -0.22
C GLU A 293 -16.84 20.48 -1.62
N VAL A 294 -15.58 20.24 -2.01
CA VAL A 294 -15.25 19.59 -3.28
C VAL A 294 -15.75 18.14 -3.28
N TYR A 295 -15.49 17.39 -2.22
CA TYR A 295 -15.93 16.01 -2.06
C TYR A 295 -17.47 15.90 -2.19
N ASP A 296 -18.22 16.69 -1.43
CA ASP A 296 -19.69 16.66 -1.42
C ASP A 296 -20.31 16.99 -2.78
N ARG A 297 -19.62 17.81 -3.58
CA ARG A 297 -20.07 18.20 -4.92
C ARG A 297 -19.74 17.17 -5.99
N THR A 298 -18.62 16.47 -5.86
CA THR A 298 -18.04 15.71 -6.99
C THR A 298 -17.86 14.22 -6.72
N HIS A 299 -18.02 13.73 -5.48
CA HIS A 299 -17.92 12.30 -5.25
C HIS A 299 -19.25 11.59 -5.50
N PRO A 300 -19.32 10.54 -6.37
CA PRO A 300 -20.58 9.86 -6.73
C PRO A 300 -21.34 9.25 -5.53
N HIS A 301 -20.63 8.96 -4.44
CA HIS A 301 -21.19 8.38 -3.20
C HIS A 301 -21.11 9.34 -2.00
N ALA A 302 -20.95 10.66 -2.22
CA ALA A 302 -20.92 11.63 -1.12
C ALA A 302 -22.29 11.72 -0.44
N ARG A 303 -23.34 11.78 -1.25
CA ARG A 303 -24.75 11.81 -0.82
C ARG A 303 -25.56 10.80 -1.63
N LYS A 304 -26.49 10.13 -1.00
CA LYS A 304 -27.54 9.35 -1.65
C LYS A 304 -28.75 10.20 -1.95
#